data_5bdc9d7373a6020c62fd80c658465453
#
_entry.id   5bdc9d7373a6020c62fd80c658465453
#
_cell.length_a   1.000
_cell.length_b   1.000
_cell.length_c   1.000
_cell.angle_alpha   90.00
_cell.angle_beta   90.00
_cell.angle_gamma   90.00
#
_symmetry.space_group_name_H-M   'P 1'
#
loop_
_entity.id
_entity.type
_entity.pdbx_description
1 polymer ?
#
loop_
_entity_poly.entity_id
_entity_poly.type
_entity_poly.pdbx_seq_one_letter_code
_entity_poly.pdbx_strand_id
1 'polypeptide(L)'
;MAHISDPVPENTVQTLELHPWDETDFSDDFMQAARSKRFAGIGEVGLDRIKGALPIGRQQEIFEQAAQLAQTLQKPLTVHCVKAFSELLNSYKKIRWNVPTIIHYFRGNLPLAQQLWEHTDFILSLPPAVFTQKKLLDHLRGNHALLHRIVLETDDPDSGDIEQHYRNMAEALDIELADLQKIMFEQYLRLYNVGK
;
A
#
# COMPACT_ATOMS: atom_id res chain seq x y z
N MET A 1 15.79 7.19 1.38
CA MET A 1 14.99 7.94 0.36
C MET A 1 15.71 7.88 -0.97
N ALA A 2 15.05 7.36 -2.01
CA ALA A 2 15.61 7.45 -3.37
C ALA A 2 15.47 8.90 -3.86
N HIS A 3 16.58 9.52 -4.23
CA HIS A 3 16.55 10.85 -4.86
C HIS A 3 15.91 10.75 -6.26
N ILE A 4 15.23 11.81 -6.73
CA ILE A 4 14.61 11.88 -8.06
C ILE A 4 15.62 11.54 -9.19
N SER A 5 16.92 11.68 -8.94
CA SER A 5 18.02 11.39 -9.88
C SER A 5 18.51 9.95 -9.87
N ASP A 6 18.15 9.11 -8.90
CA ASP A 6 18.69 7.75 -8.80
C ASP A 6 18.20 6.86 -9.96
N PRO A 7 19.06 5.98 -10.51
CA PRO A 7 18.63 5.05 -11.57
C PRO A 7 17.59 4.08 -11.02
N VAL A 8 16.55 3.81 -11.82
CA VAL A 8 15.54 2.79 -11.49
C VAL A 8 16.13 1.42 -11.84
N PRO A 9 16.25 0.48 -10.88
CA PRO A 9 16.69 -0.87 -11.18
C PRO A 9 15.78 -1.55 -12.21
N GLU A 10 16.34 -2.45 -13.03
CA GLU A 10 15.55 -3.24 -13.98
C GLU A 10 14.47 -4.06 -13.27
N ASN A 11 13.31 -4.18 -13.88
CA ASN A 11 12.16 -4.94 -13.37
C ASN A 11 11.57 -4.42 -12.04
N THR A 12 11.81 -3.14 -11.72
CA THR A 12 11.20 -2.49 -10.55
C THR A 12 10.30 -1.32 -10.99
N VAL A 13 9.40 -0.93 -10.10
CA VAL A 13 8.62 0.30 -10.22
C VAL A 13 8.98 1.23 -9.08
N GLN A 14 8.93 2.53 -9.32
CA GLN A 14 9.07 3.53 -8.26
C GLN A 14 7.75 4.26 -8.05
N THR A 15 7.49 4.60 -6.81
CA THR A 15 6.42 5.51 -6.41
C THR A 15 7.00 6.83 -5.92
N LEU A 16 6.26 7.91 -6.10
CA LEU A 16 6.65 9.23 -5.61
C LEU A 16 6.01 9.45 -4.24
N GLU A 17 6.84 9.54 -3.22
CA GLU A 17 6.39 9.66 -1.84
C GLU A 17 6.19 11.11 -1.38
N LEU A 18 5.30 11.26 -0.40
CA LEU A 18 5.08 12.46 0.42
C LEU A 18 4.74 11.94 1.83
N HIS A 19 5.78 11.49 2.54
CA HIS A 19 5.62 10.69 3.73
C HIS A 19 5.16 11.54 4.93
N PRO A 20 4.20 11.07 5.76
CA PRO A 20 3.68 11.86 6.88
C PRO A 20 4.68 12.10 8.02
N TRP A 21 5.86 11.47 7.98
CA TRP A 21 6.95 11.75 8.93
C TRP A 21 7.78 12.97 8.55
N ASP A 22 7.65 13.47 7.33
CA ASP A 22 8.35 14.65 6.86
C ASP A 22 7.48 15.90 7.03
N GLU A 23 8.11 17.05 7.31
CA GLU A 23 7.44 18.35 7.32
C GLU A 23 7.18 18.89 5.91
N THR A 24 7.01 17.98 4.94
CA THR A 24 6.79 18.34 3.55
C THR A 24 5.31 18.62 3.31
N ASP A 25 5.06 19.52 2.35
CA ASP A 25 3.72 19.90 1.94
C ASP A 25 3.46 19.49 0.48
N PHE A 26 2.19 19.44 0.10
CA PHE A 26 1.79 19.22 -1.27
C PHE A 26 2.13 20.46 -2.11
N SER A 27 3.09 20.33 -3.04
CA SER A 27 3.66 21.43 -3.80
C SER A 27 3.48 21.27 -5.31
N ASP A 28 3.70 22.38 -6.06
CA ASP A 28 3.73 22.32 -7.53
C ASP A 28 4.84 21.42 -8.05
N ASP A 29 6.00 21.38 -7.38
CA ASP A 29 7.11 20.49 -7.74
C ASP A 29 6.73 19.01 -7.57
N PHE A 30 6.02 18.68 -6.48
CA PHE A 30 5.48 17.33 -6.29
C PHE A 30 4.48 16.97 -7.40
N MET A 31 3.55 17.88 -7.70
CA MET A 31 2.56 17.67 -8.78
C MET A 31 3.23 17.47 -10.15
N GLN A 32 4.29 18.23 -10.43
CA GLN A 32 5.05 18.10 -11.68
C GLN A 32 5.81 16.78 -11.74
N ALA A 33 6.50 16.40 -10.66
CA ALA A 33 7.21 15.12 -10.57
C ALA A 33 6.26 13.93 -10.71
N ALA A 34 5.08 13.99 -10.10
CA ALA A 34 4.06 12.94 -10.19
C ALA A 34 3.58 12.66 -11.63
N ARG A 35 3.66 13.63 -12.53
CA ARG A 35 3.31 13.47 -13.96
C ARG A 35 4.36 12.70 -14.75
N SER A 36 5.57 12.59 -14.23
CA SER A 36 6.65 11.85 -14.87
C SER A 36 6.30 10.37 -15.04
N LYS A 37 6.69 9.78 -16.17
CA LYS A 37 6.59 8.32 -16.40
C LYS A 37 7.55 7.50 -15.51
N ARG A 38 8.53 8.17 -14.88
CA ARG A 38 9.46 7.55 -13.95
C ARG A 38 8.71 6.91 -12.77
N PHE A 39 7.68 7.60 -12.25
CA PHE A 39 6.93 7.12 -11.12
C PHE A 39 5.67 6.39 -11.58
N ALA A 40 5.58 5.09 -11.27
CA ALA A 40 4.44 4.26 -11.61
C ALA A 40 3.25 4.47 -10.67
N GLY A 41 3.46 5.07 -9.49
CA GLY A 41 2.44 5.32 -8.48
C GLY A 41 2.74 6.55 -7.63
N ILE A 42 1.82 6.91 -6.76
CA ILE A 42 1.97 7.93 -5.71
C ILE A 42 1.99 7.21 -4.37
N GLY A 43 2.97 7.49 -3.56
CA GLY A 43 3.18 6.89 -2.25
C GLY A 43 4.66 6.61 -1.93
N GLU A 44 5.01 6.50 -0.64
CA GLU A 44 4.03 6.51 0.44
C GLU A 44 3.50 7.91 0.73
N VAL A 45 2.19 7.99 0.89
CA VAL A 45 1.50 9.16 1.40
C VAL A 45 0.52 8.71 2.47
N GLY A 46 0.15 9.56 3.43
CA GLY A 46 -0.84 9.08 4.39
C GLY A 46 -0.89 9.77 5.73
N LEU A 47 -1.21 8.98 6.75
CA LEU A 47 -1.64 9.45 8.06
C LEU A 47 -0.94 8.68 9.18
N ASP A 48 -0.25 9.35 10.06
CA ASP A 48 0.40 8.75 11.22
C ASP A 48 0.13 9.59 12.49
N ARG A 49 -0.64 9.02 13.42
CA ARG A 49 -0.93 9.67 14.70
C ARG A 49 0.19 9.52 15.73
N ILE A 50 1.22 8.72 15.45
CA ILE A 50 2.31 8.42 16.38
C ILE A 50 3.57 9.19 16.03
N LYS A 51 3.98 9.15 14.75
CA LYS A 51 5.23 9.73 14.26
C LYS A 51 5.03 10.86 13.25
N GLY A 52 3.79 11.17 12.88
CA GLY A 52 3.52 12.23 11.90
C GLY A 52 4.10 13.56 12.34
N ALA A 53 4.85 14.22 11.44
CA ALA A 53 5.49 15.49 11.70
C ALA A 53 4.48 16.64 11.85
N LEU A 54 3.34 16.55 11.15
CA LEU A 54 2.28 17.56 11.16
C LEU A 54 1.05 17.09 11.95
N PRO A 55 0.20 18.01 12.44
CA PRO A 55 -1.07 17.65 13.04
C PRO A 55 -1.93 16.81 12.09
N ILE A 56 -2.69 15.84 12.62
CA ILE A 56 -3.45 14.87 11.83
C ILE A 56 -4.39 15.51 10.79
N GLY A 57 -5.01 16.65 11.11
CA GLY A 57 -5.85 17.38 10.16
C GLY A 57 -5.06 17.90 8.94
N ARG A 58 -3.82 18.37 9.17
CA ARG A 58 -2.94 18.80 8.05
C ARG A 58 -2.44 17.62 7.23
N GLN A 59 -2.04 16.51 7.88
CA GLN A 59 -1.72 15.28 7.17
C GLN A 59 -2.90 14.83 6.28
N GLN A 60 -4.13 14.92 6.79
CA GLN A 60 -5.33 14.54 6.05
C GLN A 60 -5.56 15.42 4.82
N GLU A 61 -5.36 16.74 4.92
CA GLU A 61 -5.45 17.67 3.78
C GLU A 61 -4.42 17.31 2.69
N ILE A 62 -3.17 17.08 3.07
CA ILE A 62 -2.08 16.69 2.17
C ILE A 62 -2.40 15.34 1.50
N PHE A 63 -2.80 14.35 2.30
CA PHE A 63 -3.20 13.04 1.80
C PHE A 63 -4.36 13.13 0.79
N GLU A 64 -5.39 13.92 1.09
CA GLU A 64 -6.53 14.12 0.20
C GLU A 64 -6.13 14.73 -1.14
N GLN A 65 -5.21 15.70 -1.16
CA GLN A 65 -4.66 16.29 -2.38
C GLN A 65 -3.86 15.25 -3.19
N ALA A 66 -3.03 14.44 -2.53
CA ALA A 66 -2.27 13.37 -3.17
C ALA A 66 -3.20 12.28 -3.77
N ALA A 67 -4.27 11.91 -3.06
CA ALA A 67 -5.26 10.96 -3.55
C ALA A 67 -6.03 11.49 -4.78
N GLN A 68 -6.38 12.78 -4.79
CA GLN A 68 -7.00 13.44 -5.96
C GLN A 68 -6.03 13.50 -7.15
N LEU A 69 -4.74 13.75 -6.90
CA LEU A 69 -3.72 13.73 -7.94
C LEU A 69 -3.54 12.32 -8.51
N ALA A 70 -3.46 11.29 -7.66
CA ALA A 70 -3.39 9.89 -8.07
C ALA A 70 -4.57 9.52 -8.98
N GLN A 71 -5.79 9.91 -8.58
CA GLN A 71 -7.01 9.75 -9.37
C GLN A 71 -6.91 10.46 -10.72
N THR A 72 -6.44 11.70 -10.76
CA THR A 72 -6.30 12.49 -12.00
C THR A 72 -5.29 11.86 -12.96
N LEU A 73 -4.19 11.32 -12.42
CA LEU A 73 -3.12 10.70 -13.20
C LEU A 73 -3.36 9.22 -13.48
N GLN A 74 -4.43 8.62 -12.93
CA GLN A 74 -4.72 7.18 -12.99
C GLN A 74 -3.54 6.33 -12.53
N LYS A 75 -2.89 6.76 -11.44
CA LYS A 75 -1.77 6.07 -10.80
C LYS A 75 -2.21 5.39 -9.51
N PRO A 76 -1.68 4.19 -9.20
CA PRO A 76 -1.95 3.54 -7.92
C PRO A 76 -1.45 4.39 -6.75
N LEU A 77 -2.11 4.22 -5.61
CA LEU A 77 -1.84 4.93 -4.37
C LEU A 77 -1.31 3.94 -3.31
N THR A 78 -0.13 4.22 -2.75
CA THR A 78 0.41 3.48 -1.60
C THR A 78 0.25 4.33 -0.35
N VAL A 79 -0.49 3.80 0.62
CA VAL A 79 -0.97 4.56 1.79
C VAL A 79 -0.31 4.08 3.06
N HIS A 80 0.42 4.98 3.71
CA HIS A 80 0.84 4.84 5.10
C HIS A 80 -0.31 5.16 6.05
N CYS A 81 -0.67 4.25 6.96
CA CYS A 81 -1.76 4.51 7.89
C CYS A 81 -1.51 3.91 9.29
N VAL A 82 -1.10 4.76 10.22
CA VAL A 82 -0.84 4.36 11.62
C VAL A 82 -1.82 5.03 12.57
N LYS A 83 -2.69 4.20 13.21
CA LYS A 83 -3.71 4.65 14.18
C LYS A 83 -4.67 5.75 13.66
N ALA A 84 -4.87 5.82 12.32
CA ALA A 84 -5.65 6.86 11.64
C ALA A 84 -6.63 6.29 10.60
N PHE A 85 -7.08 5.03 10.76
CA PHE A 85 -7.97 4.37 9.80
C PHE A 85 -9.35 5.02 9.70
N SER A 86 -9.85 5.64 10.78
CA SER A 86 -11.09 6.42 10.74
C SER A 86 -10.98 7.64 9.83
N GLU A 87 -9.87 8.34 9.90
CA GLU A 87 -9.57 9.50 9.04
C GLU A 87 -9.40 9.07 7.59
N LEU A 88 -8.67 7.98 7.34
CA LEU A 88 -8.50 7.40 6.02
C LEU A 88 -9.85 7.05 5.38
N LEU A 89 -10.72 6.35 6.11
CA LEU A 89 -12.06 5.98 5.62
C LEU A 89 -12.96 7.22 5.41
N ASN A 90 -12.83 8.24 6.24
CA ASN A 90 -13.55 9.51 6.05
C ASN A 90 -13.08 10.23 4.78
N SER A 91 -11.78 10.31 4.54
CA SER A 91 -11.24 10.87 3.29
C SER A 91 -11.69 10.06 2.07
N TYR A 92 -11.67 8.72 2.16
CA TYR A 92 -12.19 7.87 1.09
C TYR A 92 -13.68 8.11 0.80
N LYS A 93 -14.51 8.21 1.82
CA LYS A 93 -15.94 8.52 1.66
C LYS A 93 -16.18 9.90 1.04
N LYS A 94 -15.33 10.87 1.35
CA LYS A 94 -15.41 12.25 0.84
C LYS A 94 -15.00 12.34 -0.63
N ILE A 95 -13.89 11.72 -1.01
CA ILE A 95 -13.25 11.89 -2.33
C ILE A 95 -13.70 10.81 -3.31
N ARG A 96 -13.87 9.56 -2.85
CA ARG A 96 -14.28 8.41 -3.70
C ARG A 96 -13.32 8.16 -4.86
N TRP A 97 -12.00 8.21 -4.60
CA TRP A 97 -11.03 7.82 -5.64
C TRP A 97 -11.18 6.35 -6.02
N ASN A 98 -10.88 6.02 -7.26
CA ASN A 98 -11.07 4.68 -7.85
C ASN A 98 -9.78 4.09 -8.45
N VAL A 99 -8.62 4.64 -8.07
CA VAL A 99 -7.33 4.02 -8.43
C VAL A 99 -7.00 2.87 -7.48
N PRO A 100 -6.23 1.87 -7.93
CA PRO A 100 -5.74 0.83 -7.05
C PRO A 100 -5.04 1.44 -5.83
N THR A 101 -5.43 0.98 -4.63
CA THR A 101 -4.91 1.55 -3.38
C THR A 101 -4.37 0.45 -2.48
N ILE A 102 -3.12 0.57 -2.10
CA ILE A 102 -2.40 -0.36 -1.23
C ILE A 102 -2.29 0.27 0.16
N ILE A 103 -2.76 -0.41 1.18
CA ILE A 103 -2.45 -0.07 2.57
C ILE A 103 -1.11 -0.71 2.91
N HIS A 104 -0.07 0.11 2.95
CA HIS A 104 1.29 -0.31 3.24
C HIS A 104 1.45 -0.79 4.67
N TYR A 105 2.29 -1.79 4.86
CA TYR A 105 2.69 -2.38 6.14
C TYR A 105 1.51 -2.64 7.10
N PHE A 106 0.48 -3.31 6.59
CA PHE A 106 -0.76 -3.54 7.35
C PHE A 106 -0.51 -4.46 8.55
N ARG A 107 -0.65 -3.91 9.75
CA ARG A 107 -0.53 -4.64 11.03
C ARG A 107 -1.85 -4.69 11.81
N GLY A 108 -2.96 -4.41 11.14
CA GLY A 108 -4.28 -4.47 11.73
C GLY A 108 -4.74 -5.91 12.02
N ASN A 109 -5.76 -6.02 12.84
CA ASN A 109 -6.41 -7.30 13.13
C ASN A 109 -7.50 -7.63 12.12
N LEU A 110 -8.05 -8.86 12.20
CA LEU A 110 -9.11 -9.31 11.29
C LEU A 110 -10.33 -8.38 11.22
N PRO A 111 -10.92 -7.85 12.33
CA PRO A 111 -12.04 -6.91 12.24
C PRO A 111 -11.73 -5.66 11.41
N LEU A 112 -10.52 -5.10 11.55
CA LEU A 112 -10.10 -3.95 10.74
C LEU A 112 -9.92 -4.33 9.26
N ALA A 113 -9.30 -5.49 8.98
CA ALA A 113 -9.17 -5.98 7.60
C ALA A 113 -10.54 -6.17 6.94
N GLN A 114 -11.50 -6.80 7.65
CA GLN A 114 -12.87 -6.98 7.17
C GLN A 114 -13.56 -5.63 6.91
N GLN A 115 -13.44 -4.67 7.82
CA GLN A 115 -14.00 -3.33 7.64
C GLN A 115 -13.45 -2.64 6.36
N LEU A 116 -12.14 -2.76 6.11
CA LEU A 116 -11.52 -2.20 4.90
C LEU A 116 -12.04 -2.92 3.65
N TRP A 117 -12.09 -4.26 3.64
CA TRP A 117 -12.56 -5.03 2.49
C TRP A 117 -14.06 -4.85 2.19
N GLU A 118 -14.90 -4.61 3.19
CA GLU A 118 -16.34 -4.36 3.03
C GLU A 118 -16.65 -2.97 2.47
N HIS A 119 -15.85 -1.97 2.82
CA HIS A 119 -16.15 -0.58 2.50
C HIS A 119 -15.28 0.04 1.41
N THR A 120 -14.25 -0.64 0.97
CA THR A 120 -13.28 -0.16 -0.03
C THR A 120 -12.80 -1.30 -0.91
N ASP A 121 -12.10 -0.95 -2.00
CA ASP A 121 -11.34 -1.89 -2.83
C ASP A 121 -9.85 -1.94 -2.47
N PHE A 122 -9.49 -1.53 -1.25
CA PHE A 122 -8.10 -1.48 -0.81
C PHE A 122 -7.46 -2.87 -0.76
N ILE A 123 -6.18 -2.90 -1.09
CA ILE A 123 -5.31 -4.07 -1.04
C ILE A 123 -4.43 -3.91 0.20
N LEU A 124 -4.36 -4.95 1.03
CA LEU A 124 -3.55 -4.92 2.25
C LEU A 124 -2.16 -5.49 1.94
N SER A 125 -1.12 -4.71 2.17
CA SER A 125 0.25 -5.18 2.07
C SER A 125 0.69 -5.78 3.39
N LEU A 126 0.98 -7.09 3.39
CA LEU A 126 1.20 -7.88 4.60
C LEU A 126 2.69 -8.10 4.85
N PRO A 127 3.26 -7.50 5.91
CA PRO A 127 4.64 -7.75 6.32
C PRO A 127 4.76 -9.09 7.08
N PRO A 128 5.98 -9.60 7.37
CA PRO A 128 6.20 -10.81 8.18
C PRO A 128 5.53 -10.78 9.55
N ALA A 129 5.30 -9.58 10.12
CA ALA A 129 4.56 -9.43 11.37
C ALA A 129 3.13 -9.98 11.31
N VAL A 130 2.55 -10.25 10.13
CA VAL A 130 1.22 -10.86 9.94
C VAL A 130 1.12 -12.23 10.62
N PHE A 131 2.22 -12.98 10.78
CA PHE A 131 2.21 -14.29 11.43
C PHE A 131 1.79 -14.25 12.92
N THR A 132 1.77 -13.05 13.53
CA THR A 132 1.20 -12.86 14.87
C THR A 132 -0.34 -12.75 14.83
N GLN A 133 -0.94 -12.56 13.67
CA GLN A 133 -2.37 -12.33 13.44
C GLN A 133 -3.09 -13.63 13.01
N LYS A 134 -3.06 -14.67 13.85
CA LYS A 134 -3.60 -16.01 13.54
C LYS A 134 -5.01 -15.97 12.95
N LYS A 135 -5.94 -15.16 13.53
CA LYS A 135 -7.31 -15.06 13.03
C LYS A 135 -7.39 -14.51 11.61
N LEU A 136 -6.51 -13.58 11.25
CA LEU A 136 -6.44 -13.04 9.88
C LEU A 136 -5.94 -14.11 8.91
N LEU A 137 -4.89 -14.85 9.27
CA LEU A 137 -4.37 -15.96 8.45
C LEU A 137 -5.40 -17.08 8.27
N ASP A 138 -6.09 -17.50 9.34
CA ASP A 138 -7.14 -18.51 9.24
C ASP A 138 -8.31 -18.05 8.36
N HIS A 139 -8.66 -16.76 8.40
CA HIS A 139 -9.68 -16.18 7.53
C HIS A 139 -9.25 -16.18 6.04
N LEU A 140 -7.99 -15.81 5.75
CA LEU A 140 -7.43 -15.86 4.40
C LEU A 140 -7.34 -17.29 3.87
N ARG A 141 -6.90 -18.26 4.71
CA ARG A 141 -6.86 -19.68 4.37
C ARG A 141 -8.24 -20.22 4.02
N GLY A 142 -9.27 -19.82 4.74
CA GLY A 142 -10.68 -20.22 4.49
C GLY A 142 -11.33 -19.49 3.32
N ASN A 143 -10.68 -18.45 2.75
CA ASN A 143 -11.26 -17.62 1.70
C ASN A 143 -10.21 -17.15 0.70
N HIS A 144 -9.80 -18.02 -0.21
CA HIS A 144 -8.76 -17.75 -1.21
C HIS A 144 -9.12 -16.62 -2.19
N ALA A 145 -10.40 -16.27 -2.34
CA ALA A 145 -10.79 -15.10 -3.14
C ALA A 145 -10.19 -13.78 -2.60
N LEU A 146 -9.92 -13.71 -1.28
CA LEU A 146 -9.27 -12.56 -0.66
C LEU A 146 -7.77 -12.45 -0.97
N LEU A 147 -7.13 -13.49 -1.53
CA LEU A 147 -5.73 -13.40 -1.94
C LEU A 147 -5.52 -12.36 -3.05
N HIS A 148 -6.57 -12.06 -3.82
CA HIS A 148 -6.55 -10.93 -4.76
C HIS A 148 -6.76 -9.55 -4.10
N ARG A 149 -6.84 -9.50 -2.78
CA ARG A 149 -6.97 -8.28 -1.97
C ARG A 149 -5.79 -8.08 -1.01
N ILE A 150 -4.71 -8.84 -1.22
CA ILE A 150 -3.46 -8.70 -0.47
C ILE A 150 -2.26 -8.67 -1.42
N VAL A 151 -1.14 -8.14 -0.92
CA VAL A 151 0.23 -8.31 -1.44
C VAL A 151 1.17 -8.57 -0.27
N LEU A 152 2.38 -9.02 -0.56
CA LEU A 152 3.40 -9.31 0.47
C LEU A 152 4.54 -8.31 0.35
N GLU A 153 5.10 -7.93 1.49
CA GLU A 153 6.20 -6.97 1.56
C GLU A 153 7.17 -7.26 2.71
N THR A 154 8.32 -6.60 2.70
CA THR A 154 9.29 -6.61 3.79
C THR A 154 9.72 -5.22 4.26
N ASP A 155 9.31 -4.14 3.60
CA ASP A 155 9.56 -2.72 3.91
C ASP A 155 11.05 -2.35 4.01
N ASP A 156 11.79 -2.93 4.93
CA ASP A 156 13.22 -2.69 5.13
C ASP A 156 14.04 -4.00 5.15
N PRO A 157 15.37 -3.93 4.97
CA PRO A 157 16.26 -5.10 4.99
C PRO A 157 16.20 -5.89 6.30
N ASP A 158 15.88 -5.24 7.42
CA ASP A 158 15.80 -5.89 8.74
C ASP A 158 14.48 -6.65 8.93
N SER A 159 13.49 -6.42 8.07
CA SER A 159 12.19 -7.12 8.08
C SER A 159 12.27 -8.56 7.58
N GLY A 160 13.44 -9.00 7.12
CA GLY A 160 13.69 -10.37 6.67
C GLY A 160 13.69 -10.55 5.16
N ASP A 161 13.86 -11.81 4.74
CA ASP A 161 13.90 -12.19 3.33
C ASP A 161 12.50 -12.34 2.74
N ILE A 162 12.23 -11.63 1.65
CA ILE A 162 10.93 -11.69 0.96
C ILE A 162 10.64 -13.10 0.43
N GLU A 163 11.64 -13.86 -0.04
CA GLU A 163 11.43 -15.24 -0.49
C GLU A 163 10.98 -16.13 0.66
N GLN A 164 11.59 -15.99 1.82
CA GLN A 164 11.19 -16.73 3.01
C GLN A 164 9.79 -16.32 3.48
N HIS A 165 9.43 -15.03 3.36
CA HIS A 165 8.08 -14.55 3.66
C HIS A 165 7.03 -15.21 2.74
N TYR A 166 7.31 -15.33 1.43
CA TYR A 166 6.45 -16.06 0.49
C TYR A 166 6.28 -17.54 0.88
N ARG A 167 7.36 -18.24 1.22
CA ARG A 167 7.30 -19.65 1.66
C ARG A 167 6.46 -19.83 2.91
N ASN A 168 6.70 -19.01 3.92
CA ASN A 168 5.96 -19.04 5.18
C ASN A 168 4.47 -18.72 4.97
N MET A 169 4.17 -17.78 4.04
CA MET A 169 2.79 -17.43 3.74
C MET A 169 2.07 -18.57 2.98
N ALA A 170 2.72 -19.19 2.01
CA ALA A 170 2.16 -20.34 1.29
C ALA A 170 1.82 -21.50 2.25
N GLU A 171 2.72 -21.83 3.17
CA GLU A 171 2.47 -22.79 4.23
C GLU A 171 1.31 -22.39 5.15
N ALA A 172 1.29 -21.13 5.62
CA ALA A 172 0.24 -20.61 6.50
C ALA A 172 -1.15 -20.63 5.84
N LEU A 173 -1.21 -20.46 4.53
CA LEU A 173 -2.46 -20.42 3.75
C LEU A 173 -2.86 -21.81 3.19
N ASP A 174 -2.01 -22.82 3.36
CA ASP A 174 -2.20 -24.18 2.82
C ASP A 174 -2.39 -24.17 1.29
N ILE A 175 -1.49 -23.47 0.58
CA ILE A 175 -1.46 -23.41 -0.89
C ILE A 175 -0.03 -23.62 -1.40
N GLU A 176 0.09 -24.07 -2.65
CA GLU A 176 1.38 -24.20 -3.30
C GLU A 176 2.08 -22.84 -3.47
N LEU A 177 3.39 -22.81 -3.23
CA LEU A 177 4.19 -21.57 -3.38
C LEU A 177 4.05 -20.97 -4.78
N ALA A 178 4.04 -21.82 -5.82
CA ALA A 178 3.91 -21.36 -7.20
C ALA A 178 2.55 -20.68 -7.46
N ASP A 179 1.47 -21.15 -6.85
CA ASP A 179 0.15 -20.54 -6.98
C ASP A 179 0.10 -19.18 -6.26
N LEU A 180 0.69 -19.09 -5.05
CA LEU A 180 0.81 -17.81 -4.35
C LEU A 180 1.63 -16.80 -5.17
N GLN A 181 2.78 -17.20 -5.69
CA GLN A 181 3.63 -16.35 -6.53
C GLN A 181 2.88 -15.85 -7.77
N LYS A 182 2.12 -16.73 -8.41
CA LYS A 182 1.30 -16.37 -9.58
C LYS A 182 0.24 -15.32 -9.22
N ILE A 183 -0.51 -15.53 -8.12
CA ILE A 183 -1.52 -14.58 -7.65
C ILE A 183 -0.89 -13.20 -7.36
N MET A 184 0.23 -13.17 -6.65
CA MET A 184 0.91 -11.91 -6.30
C MET A 184 1.46 -11.21 -7.55
N PHE A 185 1.98 -11.96 -8.53
CA PHE A 185 2.45 -11.41 -9.79
C PHE A 185 1.31 -10.83 -10.64
N GLU A 186 0.17 -11.51 -10.73
CA GLU A 186 -1.04 -10.97 -11.37
C GLU A 186 -1.53 -9.69 -10.70
N GLN A 187 -1.46 -9.62 -9.35
CA GLN A 187 -1.75 -8.40 -8.60
C GLN A 187 -0.79 -7.26 -8.97
N TYR A 188 0.52 -7.53 -9.03
CA TYR A 188 1.52 -6.54 -9.44
C TYR A 188 1.23 -5.98 -10.84
N LEU A 189 0.96 -6.85 -11.82
CA LEU A 189 0.62 -6.42 -13.17
C LEU A 189 -0.64 -5.55 -13.22
N ARG A 190 -1.65 -5.90 -12.43
CA ARG A 190 -2.90 -5.14 -12.33
C ARG A 190 -2.69 -3.78 -11.67
N LEU A 191 -1.91 -3.73 -10.59
CA LEU A 191 -1.64 -2.51 -9.82
C LEU A 191 -0.93 -1.46 -10.66
N TYR A 192 0.07 -1.87 -11.40
CA TYR A 192 0.96 -0.93 -12.11
C TYR A 192 0.74 -0.89 -13.63
N ASN A 193 -0.32 -1.53 -14.15
CA ASN A 193 -0.61 -1.58 -15.59
C ASN A 193 0.59 -2.05 -16.45
N VAL A 194 1.41 -2.96 -15.94
CA VAL A 194 2.55 -3.51 -16.63
C VAL A 194 2.06 -4.55 -17.64
N GLY A 195 2.42 -4.41 -18.91
CA GLY A 195 2.08 -5.39 -19.96
C GLY A 195 0.85 -5.05 -20.79
N LYS A 196 0.34 -3.82 -20.73
CA LYS A 196 -0.66 -3.29 -21.69
C LYS A 196 -0.02 -2.39 -22.72
#